data_3af7919f5752173d20ce6143afeff2de
#
_entry.id   3af7919f5752173d20ce6143afeff2de
#
_cell.length_a   1.000
_cell.length_b   1.000
_cell.length_c   1.000
_cell.angle_alpha   90.00
_cell.angle_beta   90.00
_cell.angle_gamma   90.00
#
_symmetry.space_group_name_H-M   'P 1'
#
loop_
_entity.id
_entity.type
_entity.pdbx_description
1 polymer ?
#
loop_
_entity_poly.entity_id
_entity_poly.type
_entity_poly.pdbx_seq_one_letter_code
_entity_poly.pdbx_strand_id
1 'polypeptide(L)' 'MTQVAVLGDPVHTSGYGPAGVRLLTATTAEEARRSWRELPADVGVVLLTSAAAEAIGPESLESAAVLMVVLPP' A
#
# COMPACT_ATOMS: atom_id res chain seq x y z
N MET A 1 7.03 -0.86 17.54
CA MET A 1 7.78 -0.58 16.31
C MET A 1 6.84 -0.41 15.14
N THR A 2 7.15 0.55 14.27
CA THR A 2 6.34 0.84 13.11
C THR A 2 6.62 -0.17 12.01
N GLN A 3 5.57 -0.76 11.45
CA GLN A 3 5.67 -1.68 10.33
C GLN A 3 5.59 -0.92 9.02
N VAL A 4 6.29 -1.41 8.01
CA VAL A 4 6.21 -0.87 6.64
C VAL A 4 5.45 -1.88 5.78
N ALA A 5 4.48 -1.40 5.03
CA ALA A 5 3.71 -2.23 4.11
C ALA A 5 3.87 -1.73 2.68
N VAL A 6 3.82 -2.63 1.72
CA VAL A 6 3.80 -2.30 0.30
C VAL A 6 2.49 -2.84 -0.27
N LEU A 7 1.71 -1.95 -0.88
CA LEU A 7 0.41 -2.30 -1.44
C LEU A 7 0.43 -2.14 -2.96
N GLY A 8 0.12 -3.20 -3.67
CA GLY A 8 0.06 -3.17 -5.12
C GLY A 8 0.03 -4.56 -5.72
N ASP A 9 0.17 -4.64 -7.05
CA ASP A 9 0.18 -5.91 -7.76
C ASP A 9 1.51 -6.63 -7.58
N PRO A 10 1.53 -7.98 -7.74
CA PRO A 10 2.76 -8.75 -7.49
C PRO A 10 3.93 -8.37 -8.39
N VAL A 11 3.64 -7.95 -9.61
CA VAL A 11 4.70 -7.59 -10.56
C VAL A 11 5.51 -6.40 -10.07
N HIS A 12 4.82 -5.38 -9.55
CA HIS A 12 5.47 -4.15 -9.11
C HIS A 12 6.01 -4.23 -7.69
N THR A 13 5.53 -5.17 -6.88
CA THR A 13 5.90 -5.24 -5.47
C THR A 13 6.86 -6.38 -5.14
N SER A 14 7.16 -7.27 -6.09
CA SER A 14 7.96 -8.47 -5.82
C SER A 14 9.36 -8.15 -5.30
N GLY A 15 9.95 -7.04 -5.72
CA GLY A 15 11.28 -6.65 -5.29
C GLY A 15 11.39 -6.20 -3.84
N TYR A 16 10.28 -5.98 -3.17
CA TYR A 16 10.26 -5.45 -1.81
C TYR A 16 10.13 -6.51 -0.72
N GLY A 17 9.81 -7.76 -1.10
CA GLY A 17 9.65 -8.84 -0.13
C GLY A 17 10.88 -9.06 0.74
N PRO A 18 12.10 -9.16 0.14
CA PRO A 18 13.31 -9.41 0.92
C PRO A 18 13.69 -8.28 1.88
N ALA A 19 13.09 -7.12 1.74
CA ALA A 19 13.37 -5.97 2.60
C ALA A 19 12.69 -6.05 3.97
N GLY A 20 11.96 -7.13 4.24
CA GLY A 20 11.27 -7.29 5.53
C GLY A 20 9.98 -6.49 5.64
N VAL A 21 9.44 -6.03 4.55
CA VAL A 21 8.18 -5.31 4.54
C VAL A 21 7.02 -6.29 4.39
N ARG A 22 5.84 -5.86 4.83
CA ARG A 22 4.61 -6.63 4.65
C ARG A 22 4.05 -6.35 3.26
N LEU A 23 3.89 -7.40 2.45
CA LEU A 23 3.32 -7.25 1.12
C LEU A 23 1.81 -7.44 1.17
N LEU A 24 1.08 -6.45 0.66
CA LEU A 24 -0.37 -6.51 0.55
C LEU A 24 -0.69 -6.54 -0.94
N THR A 25 -0.92 -7.74 -1.46
CA THR A 25 -1.13 -7.93 -2.89
C THR A 25 -2.54 -7.53 -3.29
N ALA A 26 -2.65 -6.68 -4.30
CA ALA A 26 -3.94 -6.27 -4.85
C ALA A 26 -3.81 -6.19 -6.37
N THR A 27 -4.65 -6.94 -7.08
CA THR A 27 -4.64 -6.98 -8.54
C THR A 27 -5.81 -6.23 -9.15
N THR A 28 -6.78 -5.81 -8.32
CA THR A 28 -7.92 -5.02 -8.77
C THR A 28 -8.06 -3.78 -7.91
N ALA A 29 -8.78 -2.78 -8.43
CA ALA A 29 -9.06 -1.56 -7.68
C ALA A 29 -9.80 -1.86 -6.38
N GLU A 30 -10.74 -2.80 -6.42
CA GLU A 30 -11.50 -3.17 -5.24
C GLU A 30 -10.62 -3.81 -4.18
N GLU A 31 -9.69 -4.68 -4.59
CA GLU A 31 -8.75 -5.29 -3.66
C GLU A 31 -7.85 -4.25 -3.01
N ALA A 32 -7.39 -3.27 -3.80
CA ALA A 32 -6.56 -2.20 -3.27
C ALA A 32 -7.31 -1.39 -2.22
N ARG A 33 -8.57 -1.05 -2.48
CA ARG A 33 -9.38 -0.30 -1.52
C ARG A 33 -9.66 -1.12 -0.26
N ARG A 34 -9.90 -2.42 -0.41
CA ARG A 34 -10.11 -3.30 0.73
C ARG A 34 -8.86 -3.39 1.60
N SER A 35 -7.72 -3.63 0.98
CA SER A 35 -6.46 -3.72 1.73
C SER A 35 -6.16 -2.43 2.47
N TRP A 36 -6.45 -1.30 1.86
CA TRP A 36 -6.26 0.01 2.48
C TRP A 36 -7.13 0.15 3.74
N ARG A 37 -8.40 -0.25 3.64
CA ARG A 37 -9.32 -0.17 4.78
C ARG A 37 -8.95 -1.13 5.91
N GLU A 38 -8.30 -2.24 5.57
CA GLU A 38 -7.96 -3.29 6.53
C GLU A 38 -6.51 -3.23 6.99
N LEU A 39 -5.83 -2.11 6.79
CA LEU A 39 -4.45 -1.97 7.22
C LEU A 39 -4.34 -2.25 8.73
N PRO A 40 -3.36 -3.09 9.14
CA PRO A 40 -3.13 -3.32 10.57
C PRO A 40 -2.75 -2.03 11.29
N ALA A 41 -3.10 -1.93 12.56
CA ALA A 41 -2.84 -0.74 13.35
C ALA A 41 -1.34 -0.46 13.57
N ASP A 42 -0.50 -1.48 13.42
CA ASP A 42 0.95 -1.32 13.60
C ASP A 42 1.67 -0.83 12.33
N VAL A 43 0.95 -0.68 11.22
CA VAL A 43 1.53 -0.14 9.99
C VAL A 43 1.57 1.38 10.07
N GLY A 44 2.76 1.95 9.94
CA GLY A 44 2.95 3.40 9.97
C GLY A 44 3.40 4.00 8.65
N VAL A 45 3.95 3.16 7.75
CA VAL A 45 4.41 3.62 6.44
C VAL A 45 3.86 2.66 5.39
N VAL A 46 3.26 3.21 4.33
CA VAL A 46 2.73 2.42 3.22
C VAL A 46 3.34 2.91 1.92
N LEU A 47 3.95 1.98 1.19
CA LEU A 47 4.44 2.23 -0.16
C LEU A 47 3.38 1.72 -1.13
N LEU A 48 2.93 2.56 -2.03
CA LEU A 48 1.83 2.26 -2.94
C LEU A 48 2.31 2.26 -4.38
N THR A 49 1.84 1.31 -5.18
CA THR A 49 1.99 1.43 -6.62
C THR A 49 1.08 2.56 -7.12
N SER A 50 1.39 3.13 -8.29
CA SER A 50 0.57 4.18 -8.88
C SER A 50 -0.89 3.72 -9.06
N ALA A 51 -1.07 2.48 -9.52
CA ALA A 51 -2.41 1.93 -9.72
C ALA A 51 -3.18 1.80 -8.40
N ALA A 52 -2.50 1.38 -7.34
CA ALA A 52 -3.14 1.27 -6.03
C ALA A 52 -3.54 2.65 -5.50
N ALA A 53 -2.67 3.63 -5.66
CA ALA A 53 -2.96 4.99 -5.22
C ALA A 53 -4.17 5.57 -5.96
N GLU A 54 -4.26 5.34 -7.26
CA GLU A 54 -5.41 5.79 -8.06
C GLU A 54 -6.70 5.11 -7.61
N ALA A 55 -6.64 3.82 -7.34
CA ALA A 55 -7.81 3.06 -6.91
C ALA A 55 -8.34 3.54 -5.56
N ILE A 56 -7.45 3.86 -4.64
CA ILE A 56 -7.83 4.33 -3.31
C ILE A 56 -8.39 5.75 -3.36
N GLY A 57 -7.76 6.61 -4.15
CA GLY A 57 -8.20 7.99 -4.33
C GLY A 57 -7.56 8.96 -3.35
N PRO A 58 -7.42 10.23 -3.77
CA PRO A 58 -6.69 11.22 -2.97
C PRO A 58 -7.34 11.53 -1.62
N GLU A 59 -8.65 11.52 -1.54
CA GLU A 59 -9.33 11.84 -0.28
C GLU A 59 -9.02 10.82 0.81
N SER A 60 -9.06 9.53 0.47
CA SER A 60 -8.75 8.48 1.43
C SER A 60 -7.29 8.52 1.83
N LEU A 61 -6.40 8.80 0.87
CA LEU A 61 -4.97 8.87 1.16
C LEU A 61 -4.65 10.03 2.09
N GLU A 62 -5.25 11.19 1.85
CA GLU A 62 -4.99 12.38 2.66
C GLU A 62 -5.52 12.27 4.08
N SER A 63 -6.59 11.53 4.28
CA SER A 63 -7.17 11.38 5.61
C SER A 63 -6.54 10.29 6.45
N ALA A 64 -5.60 9.53 5.88
CA ALA A 64 -4.97 8.43 6.61
C ALA A 64 -3.96 8.93 7.64
N ALA A 65 -3.80 8.16 8.71
CA ALA A 65 -2.86 8.47 9.77
C ALA A 65 -1.48 7.83 9.53
N VAL A 66 -1.21 7.36 8.32
CA VAL A 66 0.05 6.72 7.95
C VAL A 66 0.82 7.59 6.96
N LEU A 67 2.14 7.43 6.97
CA LEU A 67 2.98 8.07 5.96
C LEU A 67 2.90 7.24 4.67
N MET A 68 2.64 7.91 3.56
CA MET A 68 2.49 7.24 2.27
C MET A 68 3.53 7.70 1.28
N VAL A 69 4.02 6.75 0.48
CA VAL A 69 4.90 7.04 -0.64
C VAL A 69 4.38 6.30 -1.86
N VAL A 70 4.16 7.02 -2.96
CA VAL A 70 3.75 6.40 -4.22
C VAL A 70 5.01 6.05 -4.99
N LEU A 71 5.12 4.77 -5.34
CA LEU A 71 6.29 4.28 -6.07
C LEU A 71 6.26 4.75 -7.52
N PRO A 72 7.44 4.97 -8.14
CA PRO A 72 7.47 5.30 -9.56
C PRO A 72 6.93 4.14 -10.40
N PRO A 73 6.32 4.44 -11.55
CA PRO A 73 5.75 3.43 -12.43
C PRO A 73 6.80 2.48 -13.02
#